data_4ae7b6c3131633c9a4e9ea97a93e6667
#
_entry.id   4ae7b6c3131633c9a4e9ea97a93e6667
#
_cell.length_a   1.000
_cell.length_b   1.000
_cell.length_c   1.000
_cell.angle_alpha   90.00
_cell.angle_beta   90.00
_cell.angle_gamma   90.00
#
_symmetry.space_group_name_H-M   'P 1'
#
loop_
_entity.id
_entity.type
_entity.pdbx_description
1 polymer ?
#
loop_
_entity_poly.entity_id
_entity_poly.type
_entity_poly.pdbx_seq_one_letter_code
_entity_poly.pdbx_strand_id
1 'polypeptide(L)'
;LGKSPSPFLGIEPSNKEIVFMAGLEGVEQDKASEVEELILTTLEKLVVEGVSEDLINSSLHQLEIGQREVSGGGMPYGLQLMLGCMNACIHHDNPISMLDLDANFTKLKALISKKGYLEELITTSLLNNQHRLNYELKPDIKFNENLENFFSTTLKNKEESLTHSEKEEINTLAHALKQRQEAIDDVEILPKVTIQDIPVKREYTSESFAVNNRSIYEVGTNGLIYSDFLFPCANLTPQELLYS
;
A
#
# COMPACT_ATOMS: atom_id res chain seq x y z
N LEU A 1 -4.09 -8.44 25.26
CA LEU A 1 -3.33 -9.46 24.56
C LEU A 1 -2.06 -8.90 23.92
N GLY A 2 -2.14 -7.84 23.13
CA GLY A 2 -1.02 -7.20 22.47
C GLY A 2 -0.92 -5.71 22.76
N LYS A 3 0.20 -5.08 22.36
CA LYS A 3 0.44 -3.63 22.55
C LYS A 3 -0.08 -2.80 21.40
N SER A 4 -0.03 -3.34 20.19
CA SER A 4 -0.47 -2.65 18.96
C SER A 4 -0.93 -3.68 17.92
N PRO A 5 -1.73 -3.24 16.93
CA PRO A 5 -1.96 -4.04 15.74
C PRO A 5 -0.65 -4.37 15.03
N SER A 6 -0.57 -5.53 14.39
CA SER A 6 0.57 -5.88 13.54
C SER A 6 0.74 -4.87 12.41
N PRO A 7 1.97 -4.51 12.00
CA PRO A 7 2.19 -3.67 10.82
C PRO A 7 1.74 -4.35 9.52
N PHE A 8 1.62 -5.68 9.54
CA PHE A 8 1.12 -6.48 8.41
C PHE A 8 -0.36 -6.77 8.64
N LEU A 9 -1.22 -5.83 8.25
CA LEU A 9 -2.67 -5.95 8.39
C LEU A 9 -3.39 -5.68 7.07
N GLY A 10 -4.55 -6.33 6.92
CA GLY A 10 -5.45 -6.10 5.80
C GLY A 10 -5.14 -7.00 4.60
N ILE A 11 -5.26 -6.44 3.42
CA ILE A 11 -5.16 -7.17 2.16
C ILE A 11 -3.82 -6.87 1.50
N GLU A 12 -3.07 -7.92 1.15
CA GLU A 12 -1.87 -7.85 0.31
C GLU A 12 -2.23 -8.30 -1.12
N PRO A 13 -2.39 -7.35 -2.05
CA PRO A 13 -2.83 -7.65 -3.41
C PRO A 13 -1.70 -7.93 -4.39
N SER A 14 -0.42 -7.81 -4.00
CA SER A 14 0.72 -7.96 -4.92
C SER A 14 0.93 -9.38 -5.43
N ASN A 15 0.38 -10.36 -4.73
CA ASN A 15 0.41 -11.76 -5.13
C ASN A 15 -0.75 -12.06 -6.08
N LYS A 16 -0.59 -13.10 -6.92
CA LYS A 16 -1.67 -13.59 -7.78
C LYS A 16 -2.89 -14.01 -6.96
N GLU A 17 -2.66 -14.61 -5.81
CA GLU A 17 -3.69 -14.93 -4.84
C GLU A 17 -3.60 -13.94 -3.68
N ILE A 18 -4.68 -13.22 -3.46
CA ILE A 18 -4.77 -12.18 -2.43
C ILE A 18 -4.60 -12.82 -1.04
N VAL A 19 -3.75 -12.20 -0.22
CA VAL A 19 -3.55 -12.63 1.16
C VAL A 19 -4.24 -11.63 2.10
N PHE A 20 -5.06 -12.14 3.00
CA PHE A 20 -5.61 -11.38 4.12
C PHE A 20 -4.79 -11.64 5.38
N MET A 21 -4.40 -10.61 6.07
CA MET A 21 -3.57 -10.68 7.28
C MET A 21 -4.21 -9.95 8.44
N ALA A 22 -4.21 -10.58 9.61
CA ALA A 22 -4.62 -9.98 10.87
C ALA A 22 -3.70 -10.44 12.00
N GLY A 23 -3.35 -9.58 12.93
CA GLY A 23 -2.46 -9.93 14.02
C GLY A 23 -2.18 -8.80 14.99
N LEU A 24 -1.39 -9.10 16.02
CA LEU A 24 -0.98 -8.17 17.06
C LEU A 24 0.53 -8.24 17.29
N GLU A 25 1.12 -7.11 17.67
CA GLU A 25 2.50 -7.01 18.16
C GLU A 25 2.55 -6.87 19.68
N GLY A 26 3.69 -7.24 20.24
CA GLY A 26 3.93 -7.13 21.68
C GLY A 26 3.07 -8.05 22.50
N VAL A 27 2.73 -9.22 21.94
CA VAL A 27 1.98 -10.29 22.59
C VAL A 27 2.91 -11.06 23.55
N GLU A 28 2.41 -11.41 24.73
CA GLU A 28 3.12 -12.31 25.65
C GLU A 28 3.27 -13.69 25.00
N GLN A 29 4.42 -14.32 25.22
CA GLN A 29 4.84 -15.51 24.49
C GLN A 29 3.87 -16.71 24.59
N ASP A 30 3.13 -16.79 25.69
CA ASP A 30 2.16 -17.86 25.98
C ASP A 30 0.75 -17.56 25.47
N LYS A 31 0.52 -16.36 24.87
CA LYS A 31 -0.81 -15.88 24.47
C LYS A 31 -1.04 -15.81 22.95
N ALA A 32 -0.15 -16.39 22.18
CA ALA A 32 -0.27 -16.35 20.72
C ALA A 32 -1.57 -17.03 20.22
N SER A 33 -1.95 -18.16 20.83
CA SER A 33 -3.20 -18.86 20.51
C SER A 33 -4.45 -18.06 20.86
N GLU A 34 -4.41 -17.25 21.92
CA GLU A 34 -5.54 -16.37 22.28
C GLU A 34 -5.76 -15.28 21.22
N VAL A 35 -4.70 -14.85 20.51
CA VAL A 35 -4.82 -13.88 19.41
C VAL A 35 -5.54 -14.50 18.23
N GLU A 36 -5.20 -15.73 17.84
CA GLU A 36 -5.89 -16.44 16.78
C GLU A 36 -7.37 -16.64 17.10
N GLU A 37 -7.68 -17.10 18.31
CA GLU A 37 -9.05 -17.29 18.78
C GLU A 37 -9.84 -15.98 18.77
N LEU A 38 -9.23 -14.87 19.21
CA LEU A 38 -9.84 -13.54 19.16
C LEU A 38 -10.18 -13.11 17.75
N ILE A 39 -9.26 -13.32 16.77
CA ILE A 39 -9.50 -12.97 15.39
C ILE A 39 -10.67 -13.79 14.81
N LEU A 40 -10.64 -15.10 15.01
CA LEU A 40 -11.69 -15.99 14.48
C LEU A 40 -13.06 -15.71 15.11
N THR A 41 -13.13 -15.58 16.44
CA THR A 41 -14.38 -15.22 17.15
C THR A 41 -14.92 -13.86 16.73
N THR A 42 -14.05 -12.90 16.43
CA THR A 42 -14.47 -11.59 15.93
C THR A 42 -15.07 -11.70 14.53
N LEU A 43 -14.48 -12.48 13.65
CA LEU A 43 -15.02 -12.74 12.32
C LEU A 43 -16.37 -13.50 12.37
N GLU A 44 -16.49 -14.52 13.24
CA GLU A 44 -17.73 -15.23 13.47
C GLU A 44 -18.84 -14.32 14.00
N LYS A 45 -18.49 -13.42 14.93
CA LYS A 45 -19.40 -12.42 15.46
C LYS A 45 -19.90 -11.47 14.35
N LEU A 46 -19.02 -11.01 13.47
CA LEU A 46 -19.40 -10.16 12.33
C LEU A 46 -20.35 -10.90 11.36
N VAL A 47 -20.19 -12.21 11.17
CA VAL A 47 -21.11 -13.00 10.36
C VAL A 47 -22.51 -13.11 11.00
N VAL A 48 -22.57 -13.24 12.32
CA VAL A 48 -23.85 -13.39 13.06
C VAL A 48 -24.57 -12.07 13.24
N GLU A 49 -23.85 -11.03 13.65
CA GLU A 49 -24.43 -9.70 13.98
C GLU A 49 -24.55 -8.80 12.74
N GLY A 50 -23.81 -9.10 11.67
CA GLY A 50 -23.68 -8.26 10.50
C GLY A 50 -22.66 -7.14 10.69
N VAL A 51 -22.25 -6.55 9.57
CA VAL A 51 -21.40 -5.34 9.56
C VAL A 51 -22.30 -4.11 9.55
N SER A 52 -22.05 -3.14 10.44
CA SER A 52 -22.89 -1.95 10.52
C SER A 52 -22.87 -1.13 9.22
N GLU A 53 -24.03 -0.62 8.82
CA GLU A 53 -24.16 0.23 7.62
C GLU A 53 -23.28 1.48 7.69
N ASP A 54 -23.17 2.08 8.87
CA ASP A 54 -22.33 3.27 9.08
C ASP A 54 -20.85 2.98 8.83
N LEU A 55 -20.37 1.80 9.27
CA LEU A 55 -19.00 1.37 9.03
C LEU A 55 -18.76 1.09 7.54
N ILE A 56 -19.71 0.44 6.88
CA ILE A 56 -19.64 0.16 5.44
C ILE A 56 -19.58 1.49 4.67
N ASN A 57 -20.51 2.41 4.94
CA ASN A 57 -20.61 3.67 4.23
C ASN A 57 -19.38 4.56 4.45
N SER A 58 -18.89 4.66 5.69
CA SER A 58 -17.68 5.44 5.97
C SER A 58 -16.43 4.84 5.33
N SER A 59 -16.29 3.51 5.34
CA SER A 59 -15.16 2.82 4.68
C SER A 59 -15.20 2.99 3.16
N LEU A 60 -16.38 2.84 2.54
CA LEU A 60 -16.56 3.09 1.11
C LEU A 60 -16.23 4.53 0.73
N HIS A 61 -16.69 5.49 1.54
CA HIS A 61 -16.43 6.90 1.30
C HIS A 61 -14.95 7.24 1.39
N GLN A 62 -14.26 6.76 2.41
CA GLN A 62 -12.81 6.93 2.55
C GLN A 62 -12.05 6.29 1.39
N LEU A 63 -12.43 5.08 1.00
CA LEU A 63 -11.81 4.39 -0.13
C LEU A 63 -12.02 5.18 -1.45
N GLU A 64 -13.22 5.67 -1.69
CA GLU A 64 -13.55 6.43 -2.90
C GLU A 64 -12.77 7.74 -2.96
N ILE A 65 -12.71 8.51 -1.85
CA ILE A 65 -11.91 9.73 -1.77
C ILE A 65 -10.44 9.43 -2.03
N GLY A 66 -9.87 8.43 -1.34
CA GLY A 66 -8.46 8.07 -1.50
C GLY A 66 -8.08 7.64 -2.92
N GLN A 67 -9.01 7.01 -3.65
CA GLN A 67 -8.77 6.60 -5.04
C GLN A 67 -8.97 7.76 -6.04
N ARG A 68 -9.83 8.72 -5.72
CA ARG A 68 -10.10 9.88 -6.59
C ARG A 68 -9.11 11.02 -6.39
N GLU A 69 -8.43 11.08 -5.26
CA GLU A 69 -7.50 12.16 -4.92
C GLU A 69 -6.30 12.21 -5.89
N VAL A 70 -6.13 13.34 -6.57
CA VAL A 70 -5.12 13.54 -7.63
C VAL A 70 -3.85 14.19 -7.08
N SER A 71 -3.89 14.83 -5.90
CA SER A 71 -2.77 15.61 -5.36
C SER A 71 -1.57 14.76 -4.92
N GLY A 72 -1.77 13.45 -4.79
CA GLY A 72 -0.71 12.45 -4.78
C GLY A 72 0.24 12.44 -3.60
N GLY A 73 -0.02 13.16 -2.50
CA GLY A 73 0.73 12.99 -1.25
C GLY A 73 2.26 12.90 -1.35
N GLY A 74 2.86 13.57 -2.34
CA GLY A 74 4.32 13.57 -2.57
C GLY A 74 4.81 12.63 -3.69
N MET A 75 3.95 11.80 -4.25
CA MET A 75 4.24 10.98 -5.43
C MET A 75 3.53 11.54 -6.67
N PRO A 76 4.20 11.64 -7.84
CA PRO A 76 3.53 12.03 -9.07
C PRO A 76 2.32 11.12 -9.37
N TYR A 77 1.18 11.73 -9.68
CA TYR A 77 -0.08 10.99 -9.87
C TYR A 77 0.01 9.89 -10.94
N GLY A 78 0.70 10.16 -12.06
CA GLY A 78 0.93 9.16 -13.10
C GLY A 78 1.71 7.93 -12.60
N LEU A 79 2.69 8.13 -11.72
CA LEU A 79 3.42 7.03 -11.08
C LEU A 79 2.52 6.24 -10.13
N GLN A 80 1.65 6.91 -9.38
CA GLN A 80 0.67 6.27 -8.51
C GLN A 80 -0.29 5.36 -9.30
N LEU A 81 -0.81 5.85 -10.43
CA LEU A 81 -1.66 5.06 -11.33
C LEU A 81 -0.92 3.86 -11.90
N MET A 82 0.33 4.05 -12.33
CA MET A 82 1.16 2.97 -12.87
C MET A 82 1.42 1.88 -11.82
N LEU A 83 1.76 2.25 -10.60
CA LEU A 83 1.96 1.30 -9.50
C LEU A 83 0.65 0.58 -9.14
N GLY A 84 -0.49 1.28 -9.15
CA GLY A 84 -1.80 0.69 -8.92
C GLY A 84 -2.19 -0.37 -9.97
N CYS A 85 -1.74 -0.21 -11.22
CA CYS A 85 -1.99 -1.17 -12.30
C CYS A 85 -0.98 -2.32 -12.35
N MET A 86 0.13 -2.23 -11.61
CA MET A 86 1.26 -3.16 -11.74
C MET A 86 0.86 -4.61 -11.45
N ASN A 87 0.02 -4.84 -10.44
CA ASN A 87 -0.43 -6.18 -10.08
C ASN A 87 -1.20 -6.85 -11.23
N ALA A 88 -2.10 -6.11 -11.87
CA ALA A 88 -2.80 -6.61 -13.05
C ALA A 88 -1.82 -6.94 -14.21
N CYS A 89 -0.84 -6.07 -14.44
CA CYS A 89 0.19 -6.33 -15.46
C CYS A 89 1.01 -7.58 -15.17
N ILE A 90 1.45 -7.78 -13.93
CA ILE A 90 2.27 -8.93 -13.52
C ILE A 90 1.49 -10.24 -13.62
N HIS A 91 0.21 -10.22 -13.30
CA HIS A 91 -0.65 -11.42 -13.25
C HIS A 91 -1.45 -11.65 -14.53
N HIS A 92 -1.12 -10.94 -15.61
CA HIS A 92 -1.75 -11.07 -16.94
C HIS A 92 -3.22 -10.67 -17.02
N ASP A 93 -3.66 -9.81 -16.12
CA ASP A 93 -4.98 -9.19 -16.16
C ASP A 93 -4.98 -7.89 -17.00
N ASN A 94 -6.15 -7.33 -17.22
CA ASN A 94 -6.28 -6.07 -17.93
C ASN A 94 -6.00 -4.87 -17.00
N PRO A 95 -4.83 -4.20 -17.10
CA PRO A 95 -4.49 -3.10 -16.21
C PRO A 95 -5.42 -1.88 -16.38
N ILE A 96 -6.00 -1.67 -17.57
CA ILE A 96 -6.87 -0.54 -17.83
C ILE A 96 -8.16 -0.63 -17.02
N SER A 97 -8.66 -1.85 -16.75
CA SER A 97 -9.84 -2.03 -15.92
C SER A 97 -9.66 -1.52 -14.48
N MET A 98 -8.43 -1.45 -14.00
CA MET A 98 -8.13 -0.90 -12.67
C MET A 98 -8.28 0.62 -12.61
N LEU A 99 -8.20 1.31 -13.75
CA LEU A 99 -8.31 2.76 -13.85
C LEU A 99 -9.76 3.25 -13.95
N ASP A 100 -10.71 2.38 -14.28
CA ASP A 100 -12.12 2.74 -14.36
C ASP A 100 -12.78 2.73 -12.97
N LEU A 101 -12.50 3.79 -12.21
CA LEU A 101 -12.98 3.92 -10.84
C LEU A 101 -14.51 3.91 -10.77
N ASP A 102 -15.19 4.58 -11.70
CA ASP A 102 -16.64 4.71 -11.65
C ASP A 102 -17.33 3.36 -11.87
N ALA A 103 -16.88 2.56 -12.84
CA ALA A 103 -17.38 1.21 -13.04
C ALA A 103 -17.08 0.30 -11.84
N ASN A 104 -15.86 0.38 -11.30
CA ASN A 104 -15.44 -0.44 -10.16
C ASN A 104 -16.24 -0.10 -8.90
N PHE A 105 -16.44 1.19 -8.56
CA PHE A 105 -17.26 1.59 -7.42
C PHE A 105 -18.74 1.27 -7.60
N THR A 106 -19.27 1.42 -8.82
CA THR A 106 -20.65 1.02 -9.13
C THR A 106 -20.86 -0.46 -8.88
N LYS A 107 -19.95 -1.29 -9.36
CA LYS A 107 -19.97 -2.75 -9.15
C LYS A 107 -19.84 -3.10 -7.66
N LEU A 108 -18.90 -2.49 -6.95
CA LEU A 108 -18.69 -2.73 -5.53
C LEU A 108 -19.92 -2.36 -4.70
N LYS A 109 -20.49 -1.17 -4.92
CA LYS A 109 -21.72 -0.72 -4.24
C LYS A 109 -22.89 -1.66 -4.51
N ALA A 110 -23.05 -2.14 -5.75
CA ALA A 110 -24.08 -3.10 -6.11
C ALA A 110 -23.89 -4.49 -5.45
N LEU A 111 -22.65 -4.91 -5.20
CA LEU A 111 -22.38 -6.15 -4.49
C LEU A 111 -22.67 -6.00 -2.99
N ILE A 112 -22.22 -4.94 -2.38
CA ILE A 112 -22.39 -4.68 -0.94
C ILE A 112 -23.86 -4.44 -0.58
N SER A 113 -24.65 -3.87 -1.48
CA SER A 113 -26.10 -3.68 -1.27
C SER A 113 -26.91 -4.97 -1.20
N LYS A 114 -26.32 -6.10 -1.60
CA LYS A 114 -26.96 -7.41 -1.45
C LYS A 114 -26.89 -7.84 0.01
N LYS A 115 -28.04 -8.07 0.62
CA LYS A 115 -28.12 -8.52 2.02
C LYS A 115 -27.33 -9.82 2.22
N GLY A 116 -26.47 -9.83 3.21
CA GLY A 116 -25.66 -11.01 3.57
C GLY A 116 -24.40 -11.21 2.71
N TYR A 117 -24.11 -10.31 1.75
CA TYR A 117 -22.95 -10.46 0.86
C TYR A 117 -21.61 -10.41 1.63
N LEU A 118 -21.45 -9.49 2.56
CA LEU A 118 -20.21 -9.37 3.35
C LEU A 118 -20.05 -10.55 4.30
N GLU A 119 -21.13 -11.00 4.92
CA GLU A 119 -21.16 -12.16 5.81
C GLU A 119 -20.81 -13.45 5.06
N GLU A 120 -21.34 -13.61 3.84
CA GLU A 120 -20.97 -14.72 2.97
C GLU A 120 -19.49 -14.65 2.55
N LEU A 121 -19.00 -13.47 2.22
CA LEU A 121 -17.59 -13.26 1.85
C LEU A 121 -16.64 -13.58 3.02
N ILE A 122 -16.95 -13.14 4.23
CA ILE A 122 -16.18 -13.46 5.45
C ILE A 122 -16.19 -14.98 5.67
N THR A 123 -17.36 -15.60 5.59
CA THR A 123 -17.52 -17.02 5.79
C THR A 123 -16.73 -17.86 4.80
N THR A 124 -16.86 -17.56 3.52
CA THR A 124 -16.26 -18.37 2.45
C THR A 124 -14.77 -18.11 2.29
N SER A 125 -14.34 -16.85 2.36
CA SER A 125 -12.96 -16.47 2.07
C SER A 125 -12.04 -16.49 3.29
N LEU A 126 -12.56 -16.33 4.50
CA LEU A 126 -11.76 -16.27 5.72
C LEU A 126 -12.02 -17.44 6.67
N LEU A 127 -13.26 -17.65 7.13
CA LEU A 127 -13.56 -18.66 8.13
C LEU A 127 -13.43 -20.11 7.61
N ASN A 128 -13.97 -20.38 6.42
CA ASN A 128 -13.93 -21.71 5.79
C ASN A 128 -12.69 -21.94 4.92
N ASN A 129 -11.80 -20.95 4.83
CA ASN A 129 -10.59 -21.07 4.02
C ASN A 129 -9.59 -22.02 4.71
N GLN A 130 -9.20 -23.10 4.02
CA GLN A 130 -8.20 -24.05 4.48
C GLN A 130 -6.76 -23.58 4.31
N HIS A 131 -6.52 -22.58 3.45
CA HIS A 131 -5.22 -21.93 3.23
C HIS A 131 -4.99 -20.86 4.29
N ARG A 132 -4.83 -21.30 5.54
CA ARG A 132 -4.57 -20.45 6.69
C ARG A 132 -3.23 -20.80 7.33
N LEU A 133 -2.46 -19.78 7.65
CA LEU A 133 -1.19 -19.89 8.34
C LEU A 133 -1.23 -19.04 9.60
N ASN A 134 -0.89 -19.64 10.73
CA ASN A 134 -0.57 -18.90 11.95
C ASN A 134 0.96 -18.73 12.00
N TYR A 135 1.40 -17.47 12.11
CA TYR A 135 2.81 -17.11 12.15
C TYR A 135 3.12 -16.36 13.44
N GLU A 136 4.06 -16.89 14.23
CA GLU A 136 4.54 -16.28 15.44
C GLU A 136 6.01 -15.89 15.30
N LEU A 137 6.32 -14.60 15.45
CA LEU A 137 7.69 -14.09 15.47
C LEU A 137 8.14 -13.90 16.91
N LYS A 138 9.11 -14.69 17.34
CA LYS A 138 9.69 -14.63 18.69
C LYS A 138 11.04 -13.92 18.65
N PRO A 139 11.29 -12.99 19.58
CA PRO A 139 12.61 -12.40 19.70
C PRO A 139 13.63 -13.45 20.16
N ASP A 140 14.76 -13.52 19.50
CA ASP A 140 15.89 -14.35 19.85
C ASP A 140 17.15 -13.51 19.97
N ILE A 141 17.72 -13.42 21.18
CA ILE A 141 18.93 -12.65 21.45
C ILE A 141 20.14 -13.22 20.67
N LYS A 142 20.12 -14.52 20.39
CA LYS A 142 21.21 -15.22 19.69
C LYS A 142 20.95 -15.36 18.18
N PHE A 143 19.87 -14.79 17.68
CA PHE A 143 19.49 -14.97 16.28
C PHE A 143 20.61 -14.60 15.30
N ASN A 144 21.20 -13.43 15.45
CA ASN A 144 22.28 -12.98 14.55
C ASN A 144 23.54 -13.85 14.68
N GLU A 145 23.93 -14.21 15.89
CA GLU A 145 25.06 -15.10 16.14
C GLU A 145 24.85 -16.49 15.50
N ASN A 146 23.68 -17.06 15.72
CA ASN A 146 23.30 -18.36 15.15
C ASN A 146 23.26 -18.32 13.63
N LEU A 147 22.70 -17.24 13.06
CA LEU A 147 22.61 -17.03 11.62
C LEU A 147 24.01 -16.90 10.99
N GLU A 148 24.90 -16.12 11.62
CA GLU A 148 26.27 -15.93 11.15
C GLU A 148 27.07 -17.23 11.22
N ASN A 149 26.95 -17.98 12.30
CA ASN A 149 27.56 -19.31 12.45
C ASN A 149 27.01 -20.31 11.40
N PHE A 150 25.70 -20.29 11.15
CA PHE A 150 25.08 -21.12 10.11
C PHE A 150 25.63 -20.80 8.72
N PHE A 151 25.69 -19.51 8.35
CA PHE A 151 26.22 -19.12 7.05
C PHE A 151 27.71 -19.43 6.93
N SER A 152 28.52 -19.12 7.94
CA SER A 152 29.94 -19.39 7.95
C SER A 152 30.24 -20.89 7.77
N THR A 153 29.52 -21.73 8.52
CA THR A 153 29.66 -23.20 8.40
C THR A 153 29.19 -23.69 7.05
N THR A 154 28.05 -23.21 6.56
CA THR A 154 27.51 -23.60 5.26
C THR A 154 28.44 -23.21 4.12
N LEU A 155 28.97 -21.99 4.14
CA LEU A 155 29.90 -21.50 3.12
C LEU A 155 31.21 -22.26 3.16
N LYS A 156 31.74 -22.56 4.34
CA LYS A 156 32.96 -23.36 4.49
C LYS A 156 32.79 -24.76 3.93
N ASN A 157 31.71 -25.47 4.29
CA ASN A 157 31.40 -26.79 3.78
C ASN A 157 31.23 -26.78 2.24
N LYS A 158 30.58 -25.71 1.72
CA LYS A 158 30.42 -25.53 0.27
C LYS A 158 31.78 -25.34 -0.41
N GLU A 159 32.63 -24.48 0.13
CA GLU A 159 33.96 -24.18 -0.37
C GLU A 159 34.83 -25.45 -0.43
N GLU A 160 34.80 -26.27 0.63
CA GLU A 160 35.53 -27.55 0.69
C GLU A 160 35.02 -28.57 -0.34
N SER A 161 33.77 -28.52 -0.74
CA SER A 161 33.14 -29.40 -1.73
C SER A 161 33.35 -28.96 -3.17
N LEU A 162 33.78 -27.71 -3.42
CA LEU A 162 33.98 -27.17 -4.77
C LEU A 162 35.26 -27.71 -5.41
N THR A 163 35.15 -28.11 -6.66
CA THR A 163 36.28 -28.38 -7.54
C THR A 163 37.03 -27.11 -7.92
N HIS A 164 38.24 -27.26 -8.43
CA HIS A 164 39.02 -26.11 -8.91
C HIS A 164 38.32 -25.36 -10.04
N SER A 165 37.70 -26.08 -10.98
CA SER A 165 36.94 -25.48 -12.08
C SER A 165 35.75 -24.66 -11.60
N GLU A 166 34.99 -25.18 -10.63
CA GLU A 166 33.83 -24.42 -10.05
C GLU A 166 34.27 -23.16 -9.32
N LYS A 167 35.42 -23.19 -8.62
CA LYS A 167 36.01 -22.02 -8.00
C LYS A 167 36.40 -20.93 -9.02
N GLU A 168 36.98 -21.37 -10.16
CA GLU A 168 37.32 -20.46 -11.26
C GLU A 168 36.07 -19.85 -11.91
N GLU A 169 35.01 -20.64 -12.09
CA GLU A 169 33.71 -20.14 -12.60
C GLU A 169 33.09 -19.11 -11.65
N ILE A 170 33.09 -19.38 -10.35
CA ILE A 170 32.58 -18.43 -9.33
C ILE A 170 33.38 -17.13 -9.36
N ASN A 171 34.71 -17.20 -9.43
CA ASN A 171 35.54 -16.01 -9.52
C ASN A 171 35.29 -15.21 -10.80
N THR A 172 35.13 -15.90 -11.92
CA THR A 172 34.82 -15.28 -13.22
C THR A 172 33.47 -14.57 -13.15
N LEU A 173 32.44 -15.21 -12.58
CA LEU A 173 31.12 -14.63 -12.39
C LEU A 173 31.15 -13.43 -11.43
N ALA A 174 31.91 -13.55 -10.34
CA ALA A 174 32.07 -12.45 -9.38
C ALA A 174 32.74 -11.22 -10.02
N HIS A 175 33.78 -11.44 -10.85
CA HIS A 175 34.39 -10.36 -11.62
C HIS A 175 33.43 -9.73 -12.64
N ALA A 176 32.66 -10.53 -13.36
CA ALA A 176 31.69 -10.03 -14.32
C ALA A 176 30.58 -9.22 -13.63
N LEU A 177 30.09 -9.70 -12.47
CA LEU A 177 29.11 -8.98 -11.67
C LEU A 177 29.66 -7.64 -11.18
N LYS A 178 30.90 -7.64 -10.65
CA LYS A 178 31.55 -6.41 -10.23
C LYS A 178 31.71 -5.40 -11.38
N GLN A 179 32.16 -5.87 -12.55
CA GLN A 179 32.27 -5.02 -13.74
C GLN A 179 30.91 -4.44 -14.13
N ARG A 180 29.82 -5.25 -14.08
CA ARG A 180 28.46 -4.76 -14.37
C ARG A 180 27.98 -3.74 -13.36
N GLN A 181 28.27 -3.92 -12.07
CA GLN A 181 27.89 -2.98 -11.01
C GLN A 181 28.67 -1.65 -11.08
N GLU A 182 29.94 -1.70 -11.50
CA GLU A 182 30.79 -0.53 -11.67
C GLU A 182 30.63 0.16 -13.05
N ALA A 183 29.95 -0.49 -13.98
CA ALA A 183 29.71 0.07 -15.30
C ALA A 183 28.80 1.31 -15.19
N ILE A 184 29.24 2.39 -15.81
CA ILE A 184 28.44 3.61 -15.95
C ILE A 184 27.55 3.42 -17.18
N ASP A 185 26.26 3.37 -16.96
CA ASP A 185 25.30 3.30 -18.07
C ASP A 185 25.31 4.60 -18.87
N ASP A 186 25.00 4.51 -20.16
CA ASP A 186 24.95 5.68 -21.03
C ASP A 186 23.80 6.62 -20.60
N VAL A 187 24.17 7.78 -20.03
CA VAL A 187 23.21 8.80 -19.60
C VAL A 187 22.43 9.42 -20.74
N GLU A 188 22.89 9.26 -21.99
CA GLU A 188 22.19 9.76 -23.17
C GLU A 188 20.88 9.01 -23.46
N ILE A 189 20.70 7.82 -22.87
CA ILE A 189 19.44 7.05 -22.94
C ILE A 189 18.31 7.74 -22.16
N LEU A 190 18.65 8.52 -21.12
CA LEU A 190 17.66 9.21 -20.32
C LEU A 190 17.01 10.37 -21.06
N PRO A 191 15.69 10.59 -20.89
CA PRO A 191 15.05 11.79 -21.41
C PRO A 191 15.74 13.04 -20.88
N LYS A 192 16.10 13.96 -21.78
CA LYS A 192 16.77 15.22 -21.42
C LYS A 192 15.71 16.29 -21.23
N VAL A 193 15.72 16.93 -20.06
CA VAL A 193 14.95 18.14 -19.82
C VAL A 193 15.86 19.33 -20.12
N THR A 194 15.44 20.19 -21.03
CA THR A 194 16.17 21.39 -21.43
C THR A 194 15.42 22.64 -20.97
N ILE A 195 16.06 23.81 -21.11
CA ILE A 195 15.40 25.10 -20.82
C ILE A 195 14.16 25.31 -21.71
N GLN A 196 14.12 24.68 -22.88
CA GLN A 196 12.97 24.78 -23.80
C GLN A 196 11.73 24.04 -23.29
N ASP A 197 11.91 23.07 -22.43
CA ASP A 197 10.82 22.29 -21.80
C ASP A 197 10.19 23.02 -20.60
N ILE A 198 10.84 24.12 -20.15
CA ILE A 198 10.35 24.94 -19.05
C ILE A 198 9.41 26.00 -19.64
N PRO A 199 8.13 26.03 -19.26
CA PRO A 199 7.20 27.04 -19.74
C PRO A 199 7.66 28.45 -19.34
N VAL A 200 7.68 29.36 -20.28
CA VAL A 200 8.12 30.75 -20.10
C VAL A 200 7.25 31.50 -19.09
N LYS A 201 5.99 31.08 -18.96
CA LYS A 201 5.03 31.63 -18.00
C LYS A 201 4.41 30.47 -17.25
N ARG A 202 4.34 30.61 -15.91
CA ARG A 202 3.53 29.73 -15.10
C ARG A 202 2.05 30.06 -15.36
N GLU A 203 1.32 29.08 -15.84
CA GLU A 203 -0.14 29.20 -15.94
C GLU A 203 -0.73 29.00 -14.55
N TYR A 204 -1.52 29.98 -14.12
CA TYR A 204 -2.33 29.87 -12.90
C TYR A 204 -3.76 29.58 -13.33
N THR A 205 -4.41 28.70 -12.58
CA THR A 205 -5.84 28.47 -12.76
C THR A 205 -6.57 29.78 -12.53
N SER A 206 -7.28 30.25 -13.55
CA SER A 206 -8.09 31.46 -13.46
C SER A 206 -9.44 31.11 -12.82
N GLU A 207 -9.99 32.08 -12.10
CA GLU A 207 -11.37 32.00 -11.63
C GLU A 207 -12.31 31.82 -12.82
N SER A 208 -13.15 30.76 -12.77
CA SER A 208 -14.14 30.51 -13.82
C SER A 208 -15.33 31.48 -13.70
N PHE A 209 -15.80 31.67 -12.47
CA PHE A 209 -16.82 32.66 -12.14
C PHE A 209 -16.90 32.92 -10.63
N ALA A 210 -17.46 34.05 -10.25
CA ALA A 210 -17.71 34.44 -8.85
C ALA A 210 -19.20 34.49 -8.54
N VAL A 211 -19.60 33.93 -7.42
CA VAL A 211 -20.98 33.98 -6.91
C VAL A 211 -20.97 34.25 -5.39
N ASN A 212 -21.62 35.33 -4.98
CA ASN A 212 -21.84 35.61 -3.55
C ASN A 212 -20.56 35.50 -2.70
N ASN A 213 -19.49 36.21 -3.07
CA ASN A 213 -18.23 36.21 -2.33
C ASN A 213 -17.45 34.85 -2.37
N ARG A 214 -17.75 34.02 -3.35
CA ARG A 214 -17.05 32.76 -3.60
C ARG A 214 -16.42 32.79 -4.98
N SER A 215 -15.16 32.46 -5.07
CA SER A 215 -14.47 32.23 -6.34
C SER A 215 -14.54 30.75 -6.69
N ILE A 216 -15.00 30.44 -7.88
CA ILE A 216 -15.16 29.06 -8.35
C ILE A 216 -14.15 28.81 -9.47
N TYR A 217 -13.42 27.72 -9.34
CA TYR A 217 -12.40 27.26 -10.27
C TYR A 217 -12.81 25.90 -10.81
N GLU A 218 -13.18 25.84 -12.08
CA GLU A 218 -13.53 24.60 -12.75
C GLU A 218 -12.24 23.92 -13.27
N VAL A 219 -11.80 22.94 -12.54
CA VAL A 219 -10.60 22.15 -12.85
C VAL A 219 -10.90 20.66 -12.75
N GLY A 220 -10.06 19.84 -13.39
CA GLY A 220 -10.19 18.39 -13.32
C GLY A 220 -9.84 17.86 -11.91
N THR A 221 -10.85 17.52 -11.13
CA THR A 221 -10.72 17.04 -9.74
C THR A 221 -11.08 15.57 -9.56
N ASN A 222 -11.26 14.85 -10.66
CA ASN A 222 -11.67 13.44 -10.64
C ASN A 222 -12.96 13.18 -9.82
N GLY A 223 -13.91 14.14 -9.85
CA GLY A 223 -15.19 14.05 -9.15
C GLY A 223 -15.20 14.51 -7.70
N LEU A 224 -14.09 15.04 -7.19
CA LEU A 224 -14.02 15.67 -5.87
C LEU A 224 -14.32 17.17 -5.94
N ILE A 225 -14.87 17.70 -4.84
CA ILE A 225 -15.06 19.14 -4.65
C ILE A 225 -14.16 19.59 -3.51
N TYR A 226 -13.28 20.54 -3.80
CA TYR A 226 -12.43 21.18 -2.79
C TYR A 226 -13.04 22.51 -2.40
N SER A 227 -13.08 22.81 -1.11
CA SER A 227 -13.61 24.05 -0.57
C SER A 227 -12.65 24.64 0.43
N ASP A 228 -12.09 25.82 0.09
CA ASP A 228 -11.18 26.55 0.93
C ASP A 228 -11.93 27.75 1.54
N PHE A 229 -11.86 27.88 2.87
CA PHE A 229 -12.46 28.99 3.60
C PHE A 229 -11.35 29.91 4.10
N LEU A 230 -11.35 31.16 3.61
CA LEU A 230 -10.38 32.16 3.98
C LEU A 230 -10.97 33.09 5.04
N PHE A 231 -10.37 33.13 6.21
CA PHE A 231 -10.74 34.01 7.30
C PHE A 231 -9.68 35.10 7.47
N PRO A 232 -10.03 36.41 7.41
CA PRO A 232 -9.09 37.49 7.62
C PRO A 232 -8.67 37.54 9.10
N CYS A 233 -7.42 37.25 9.39
CA CYS A 233 -6.86 37.27 10.74
C CYS A 233 -6.13 38.57 11.08
N ALA A 234 -6.19 39.60 10.24
CA ALA A 234 -5.41 40.83 10.39
C ALA A 234 -5.74 41.60 11.68
N ASN A 235 -6.92 41.39 12.26
CA ASN A 235 -7.41 42.07 13.47
C ASN A 235 -7.29 41.21 14.74
N LEU A 236 -6.76 40.01 14.63
CA LEU A 236 -6.58 39.10 15.77
C LEU A 236 -5.33 39.49 16.57
N THR A 237 -5.45 39.47 17.87
CA THR A 237 -4.29 39.61 18.75
C THR A 237 -3.38 38.39 18.67
N PRO A 238 -2.09 38.51 19.06
CA PRO A 238 -1.19 37.34 19.10
C PRO A 238 -1.70 36.17 19.94
N GLN A 239 -2.49 36.45 20.98
CA GLN A 239 -3.12 35.44 21.83
C GLN A 239 -4.26 34.72 21.09
N GLU A 240 -5.09 35.42 20.34
CA GLU A 240 -6.19 34.84 19.55
C GLU A 240 -5.62 34.01 18.38
N LEU A 241 -4.50 34.42 17.78
CA LEU A 241 -3.81 33.63 16.71
C LEU A 241 -3.24 32.31 17.20
N LEU A 242 -3.00 32.15 18.52
CA LEU A 242 -2.57 30.86 19.08
C LEU A 242 -3.70 29.83 19.17
N TYR A 243 -4.95 30.27 19.05
CA TYR A 243 -6.13 29.41 19.13
C TYR A 243 -6.88 29.31 17.79
N SER A 244 -6.37 29.91 16.73
CA SER A 244 -6.89 29.82 15.36
C SER A 244 -6.08 28.78 14.56
#